data_dcf1b3a8dcd191d7efcc9b75a19ce213
#
_entry.id   dcf1b3a8dcd191d7efcc9b75a19ce213
#
_cell.length_a   1.000
_cell.length_b   1.000
_cell.length_c   1.000
_cell.angle_alpha   90.00
_cell.angle_beta   90.00
_cell.angle_gamma   90.00
#
_symmetry.space_group_name_H-M   'P 1'
#
loop_
_entity.id
_entity.type
_entity.pdbx_description
1 polymer ?
#
loop_
_entity_poly.entity_id
_entity_poly.type
_entity_poly.pdbx_seq_one_letter_code
_entity_poly.pdbx_strand_id
1 'polypeptide(L)'
;MAHQRRQVQENQKIAKTSSQDTTLPTVVRKLLHWDDLPHWQRDNRHIHTGYRPASSSFWVSFQSLGYIHNETVNIYTHLLPGILAVPAAYQLYHVLAPRYHTADDSDIFAFACFFAGAAFCLGMSATYHTISNHSPAVARYGNALDYIGIVGLIVGSFVPSVYYGFYCVPHLQHRYWTMICTLGLRMPFRAAMFVGMGLSAVFPVLHGLFVFGFDSMRQQIGLTWLLLQGFLYILGAGIYAARVPERLWPGHFDIFGSSHQIFHVLVVCAAVAHLTGLLKAFDYRHSGTAEICQIARG
;
A
#
# COMPACT_ATOMS: atom_id res chain seq x y z
N MET A 1 40.33 57.46 -3.34
CA MET A 1 40.53 56.83 -2.00
C MET A 1 39.28 56.83 -1.09
N ALA A 2 38.41 57.82 -1.13
CA ALA A 2 37.19 57.83 -0.26
C ALA A 2 36.13 56.78 -0.65
N HIS A 3 35.98 56.44 -1.93
CA HIS A 3 34.98 55.47 -2.42
C HIS A 3 35.32 54.03 -2.05
N GLN A 4 36.60 53.64 -2.06
CA GLN A 4 37.04 52.30 -1.63
C GLN A 4 36.91 52.08 -0.12
N ARG A 5 37.09 53.11 0.68
CA ARG A 5 36.88 53.02 2.14
C ARG A 5 35.41 52.81 2.53
N ARG A 6 34.44 53.41 1.78
CA ARG A 6 33.02 53.15 1.99
C ARG A 6 32.59 51.72 1.64
N GLN A 7 33.07 51.16 0.54
CA GLN A 7 32.76 49.76 0.16
C GLN A 7 33.33 48.75 1.16
N VAL A 8 34.54 49.00 1.69
CA VAL A 8 35.13 48.10 2.70
C VAL A 8 34.37 48.18 4.02
N GLN A 9 33.85 49.32 4.45
CA GLN A 9 33.03 49.48 5.63
C GLN A 9 31.63 48.88 5.47
N GLU A 10 31.04 48.94 4.28
CA GLU A 10 29.75 48.35 3.97
C GLU A 10 29.85 46.82 3.94
N ASN A 11 30.89 46.24 3.35
CA ASN A 11 31.17 44.81 3.34
C ASN A 11 31.51 44.26 4.76
N GLN A 12 32.17 45.07 5.61
CA GLN A 12 32.41 44.70 7.00
C GLN A 12 31.15 44.75 7.87
N LYS A 13 30.19 45.64 7.54
CA LYS A 13 28.90 45.70 8.21
C LYS A 13 28.04 44.51 7.84
N ILE A 14 28.03 44.10 6.56
CA ILE A 14 27.33 42.91 6.07
C ILE A 14 27.92 41.63 6.68
N ALA A 15 29.26 41.53 6.81
CA ALA A 15 29.94 40.41 7.42
C ALA A 15 29.70 40.29 8.94
N LYS A 16 29.49 41.44 9.63
CA LYS A 16 29.18 41.43 11.09
C LYS A 16 27.73 41.13 11.40
N THR A 17 26.80 41.32 10.44
CA THR A 17 25.37 40.95 10.63
C THR A 17 25.11 39.47 10.35
N SER A 18 26.07 38.73 9.74
CA SER A 18 25.95 37.30 9.45
C SER A 18 26.52 36.36 10.54
N SER A 19 27.03 36.88 11.65
CA SER A 19 27.72 36.07 12.67
C SER A 19 27.06 36.01 14.06
N GLN A 20 25.78 36.33 14.16
CA GLN A 20 25.02 36.13 15.40
C GLN A 20 23.58 35.73 15.08
N ASP A 21 23.35 34.50 14.73
CA ASP A 21 22.18 33.73 15.21
C ASP A 21 22.39 32.24 14.86
N THR A 22 23.02 31.49 15.76
CA THR A 22 23.07 30.04 15.74
C THR A 22 21.88 29.42 16.47
N THR A 23 20.74 30.07 16.47
CA THR A 23 19.47 29.41 16.67
C THR A 23 19.05 28.88 15.31
N LEU A 24 19.03 27.53 15.18
CA LEU A 24 18.39 26.87 14.06
C LEU A 24 17.06 27.57 13.80
N PRO A 25 16.82 28.15 12.62
CA PRO A 25 15.55 28.81 12.35
C PRO A 25 14.47 27.77 12.59
N THR A 26 13.59 28.04 13.53
CA THR A 26 12.29 27.37 13.62
C THR A 26 11.61 27.73 12.29
N VAL A 27 11.84 26.92 11.26
CA VAL A 27 11.21 27.10 9.96
C VAL A 27 9.73 26.96 10.24
N VAL A 28 9.04 28.09 10.37
CA VAL A 28 7.58 28.11 10.34
C VAL A 28 7.23 27.49 8.98
N ARG A 29 6.87 26.22 9.02
CA ARG A 29 6.60 25.40 7.83
C ARG A 29 5.25 25.82 7.28
N LYS A 30 5.25 26.92 6.51
CA LYS A 30 4.05 27.45 5.87
C LYS A 30 3.59 26.44 4.82
N LEU A 31 2.47 25.78 5.10
CA LEU A 31 1.79 24.96 4.11
C LEU A 31 1.23 25.85 3.00
N LEU A 32 1.23 25.35 1.78
CA LEU A 32 0.84 26.08 0.58
C LEU A 32 -0.64 25.84 0.25
N HIS A 33 -1.19 26.81 -0.48
CA HIS A 33 -2.47 26.68 -1.17
C HIS A 33 -2.24 26.04 -2.57
N TRP A 34 -3.28 25.46 -3.15
CA TRP A 34 -3.27 24.85 -4.48
C TRP A 34 -2.70 25.78 -5.57
N ASP A 35 -3.07 27.06 -5.53
CA ASP A 35 -2.64 28.03 -6.53
C ASP A 35 -1.15 28.36 -6.48
N ASP A 36 -0.52 28.16 -5.30
CA ASP A 36 0.91 28.39 -5.08
C ASP A 36 1.77 27.18 -5.48
N LEU A 37 1.15 26.04 -5.85
CA LEU A 37 1.88 24.83 -6.17
C LEU A 37 2.51 24.87 -7.56
N PRO A 38 3.71 24.29 -7.74
CA PRO A 38 4.21 23.98 -9.05
C PRO A 38 3.34 22.91 -9.73
N HIS A 39 3.27 22.93 -11.06
CA HIS A 39 2.39 22.03 -11.82
C HIS A 39 2.51 20.56 -11.47
N TRP A 40 3.72 20.08 -11.17
CA TRP A 40 3.97 18.68 -10.87
C TRP A 40 3.41 18.19 -9.52
N GLN A 41 3.06 19.09 -8.62
CA GLN A 41 2.38 18.76 -7.35
C GLN A 41 0.85 18.87 -7.44
N ARG A 42 0.31 19.36 -8.55
CA ARG A 42 -1.13 19.58 -8.75
C ARG A 42 -1.80 18.29 -9.22
N ASP A 43 -2.21 17.43 -8.29
CA ASP A 43 -2.94 16.19 -8.60
C ASP A 43 -4.47 16.38 -8.49
N ASN A 44 -4.95 16.91 -7.38
CA ASN A 44 -6.38 16.98 -7.07
C ASN A 44 -6.85 18.41 -6.81
N ARG A 45 -7.47 19.04 -7.82
CA ARG A 45 -7.96 20.43 -7.75
C ARG A 45 -9.02 20.70 -6.67
N HIS A 46 -9.60 19.65 -6.06
CA HIS A 46 -10.63 19.78 -5.03
C HIS A 46 -10.05 19.87 -3.61
N ILE A 47 -8.74 19.62 -3.46
CA ILE A 47 -7.96 19.87 -2.25
C ILE A 47 -7.31 21.24 -2.39
N HIS A 48 -7.62 22.16 -1.50
CA HIS A 48 -7.22 23.58 -1.67
C HIS A 48 -6.01 23.96 -0.83
N THR A 49 -5.81 23.32 0.33
CA THR A 49 -4.79 23.73 1.31
C THR A 49 -4.01 22.54 1.88
N GLY A 50 -3.05 22.82 2.74
CA GLY A 50 -2.33 21.78 3.47
C GLY A 50 -1.14 21.18 2.72
N TYR A 51 -0.73 21.75 1.61
CA TYR A 51 0.36 21.24 0.80
C TYR A 51 1.73 21.59 1.35
N ARG A 52 2.63 20.63 1.33
CA ARG A 52 4.05 20.86 1.65
C ARG A 52 4.75 21.55 0.49
N PRO A 53 5.61 22.55 0.74
CA PRO A 53 6.44 23.12 -0.31
C PRO A 53 7.40 22.09 -0.89
N ALA A 54 7.84 22.31 -2.15
CA ALA A 54 8.90 21.54 -2.76
C ALA A 54 10.18 21.63 -1.91
N SER A 55 10.70 20.47 -1.46
CA SER A 55 11.77 20.43 -0.44
C SER A 55 13.17 20.32 -1.02
N SER A 56 13.33 19.67 -2.17
CA SER A 56 14.61 19.26 -2.76
C SER A 56 15.55 18.54 -1.78
N SER A 57 15.00 18.00 -0.68
CA SER A 57 15.73 17.33 0.40
C SER A 57 14.91 16.20 1.01
N PHE A 58 15.45 15.00 0.99
CA PHE A 58 14.83 13.84 1.67
C PHE A 58 14.67 14.09 3.17
N TRP A 59 15.66 14.72 3.80
CA TRP A 59 15.59 15.03 5.22
C TRP A 59 14.41 15.93 5.57
N VAL A 60 14.19 16.99 4.79
CA VAL A 60 13.04 17.88 4.96
C VAL A 60 11.72 17.15 4.71
N SER A 61 11.66 16.27 3.72
CA SER A 61 10.50 15.42 3.48
C SER A 61 10.23 14.49 4.66
N PHE A 62 11.23 13.81 5.22
CA PHE A 62 11.08 12.99 6.42
C PHE A 62 10.67 13.80 7.67
N GLN A 63 11.20 14.99 7.86
CA GLN A 63 10.76 15.87 8.95
C GLN A 63 9.27 16.21 8.87
N SER A 64 8.62 16.09 7.71
CA SER A 64 7.18 16.32 7.58
C SER A 64 6.32 15.29 8.31
N LEU A 65 6.86 14.15 8.67
CA LEU A 65 6.20 13.20 9.56
C LEU A 65 5.84 13.80 10.92
N GLY A 66 6.54 14.83 11.37
CA GLY A 66 6.33 15.48 12.66
C GLY A 66 5.26 16.58 12.67
N TYR A 67 4.54 16.84 11.58
CA TYR A 67 3.47 17.84 11.53
C TYR A 67 2.36 17.46 10.55
N ILE A 68 1.17 18.07 10.73
CA ILE A 68 -0.02 17.77 9.95
C ILE A 68 0.02 18.50 8.60
N HIS A 69 -0.28 17.77 7.51
CA HIS A 69 -0.41 18.25 6.14
C HIS A 69 -1.36 17.32 5.35
N ASN A 70 -1.71 17.67 4.13
CA ASN A 70 -2.67 16.91 3.30
C ASN A 70 -2.30 15.44 3.07
N GLU A 71 -1.01 15.08 3.11
CA GLU A 71 -0.53 13.70 2.94
C GLU A 71 -0.39 12.92 4.26
N THR A 72 -0.63 13.54 5.42
CA THR A 72 -0.40 12.89 6.73
C THR A 72 -1.19 11.60 6.87
N VAL A 73 -2.48 11.60 6.52
CA VAL A 73 -3.32 10.41 6.63
C VAL A 73 -2.89 9.33 5.63
N ASN A 74 -2.56 9.71 4.37
CA ASN A 74 -2.04 8.78 3.37
C ASN A 74 -0.79 8.06 3.89
N ILE A 75 0.14 8.82 4.50
CA ILE A 75 1.37 8.25 5.07
C ILE A 75 1.04 7.28 6.21
N TYR A 76 0.35 7.74 7.25
CA TYR A 76 0.21 6.97 8.48
C TYR A 76 -0.74 5.78 8.37
N THR A 77 -1.75 5.84 7.51
CA THR A 77 -2.64 4.69 7.24
C THR A 77 -1.91 3.52 6.62
N HIS A 78 -0.78 3.75 5.93
CA HIS A 78 0.05 2.70 5.36
C HIS A 78 1.33 2.45 6.18
N LEU A 79 1.97 3.49 6.72
CA LEU A 79 3.21 3.35 7.49
C LEU A 79 3.02 2.45 8.72
N LEU A 80 1.98 2.72 9.51
CA LEU A 80 1.76 1.97 10.75
C LEU A 80 1.45 0.48 10.49
N PRO A 81 0.47 0.12 9.62
CA PRO A 81 0.24 -1.29 9.31
C PRO A 81 1.43 -1.95 8.60
N GLY A 82 2.17 -1.21 7.76
CA GLY A 82 3.38 -1.73 7.10
C GLY A 82 4.47 -2.13 8.10
N ILE A 83 4.73 -1.30 9.10
CA ILE A 83 5.67 -1.61 10.19
C ILE A 83 5.15 -2.77 11.04
N LEU A 84 3.84 -2.77 11.35
CA LEU A 84 3.23 -3.80 12.20
C LEU A 84 3.10 -5.16 11.50
N ALA A 85 3.17 -5.22 10.18
CA ALA A 85 3.06 -6.48 9.43
C ALA A 85 4.14 -7.49 9.83
N VAL A 86 5.38 -7.04 10.08
CA VAL A 86 6.49 -7.94 10.46
C VAL A 86 6.29 -8.56 11.86
N PRO A 87 6.08 -7.79 12.94
CA PRO A 87 5.81 -8.39 14.24
C PRO A 87 4.50 -9.19 14.27
N ALA A 88 3.48 -8.79 13.48
CA ALA A 88 2.25 -9.56 13.35
C ALA A 88 2.49 -10.93 12.70
N ALA A 89 3.31 -11.00 11.65
CA ALA A 89 3.71 -12.25 11.02
C ALA A 89 4.45 -13.17 12.02
N TYR A 90 5.38 -12.60 12.78
CA TYR A 90 6.13 -13.33 13.80
C TYR A 90 5.21 -13.89 14.90
N GLN A 91 4.32 -13.07 15.45
CA GLN A 91 3.36 -13.52 16.46
C GLN A 91 2.41 -14.59 15.91
N LEU A 92 1.92 -14.39 14.68
CA LEU A 92 1.03 -15.35 14.05
C LEU A 92 1.73 -16.71 13.83
N TYR A 93 2.99 -16.73 13.43
CA TYR A 93 3.79 -17.94 13.33
C TYR A 93 3.80 -18.73 14.65
N HIS A 94 4.07 -18.07 15.78
CA HIS A 94 4.08 -18.74 17.08
C HIS A 94 2.70 -19.22 17.55
N VAL A 95 1.62 -18.71 17.01
CA VAL A 95 0.26 -19.16 17.28
C VAL A 95 -0.14 -20.33 16.37
N LEU A 96 0.21 -20.26 15.07
CA LEU A 96 -0.24 -21.23 14.08
C LEU A 96 0.63 -22.49 14.02
N ALA A 97 1.96 -22.35 14.12
CA ALA A 97 2.87 -23.50 14.00
C ALA A 97 2.59 -24.64 15.01
N PRO A 98 2.31 -24.36 16.30
CA PRO A 98 1.97 -25.42 17.24
C PRO A 98 0.50 -25.85 17.23
N ARG A 99 -0.37 -25.19 16.45
CA ARG A 99 -1.83 -25.39 16.50
C ARG A 99 -2.26 -26.73 15.94
N TYR A 100 -1.56 -27.22 14.90
CA TYR A 100 -1.84 -28.48 14.24
C TYR A 100 -0.55 -29.24 13.96
N HIS A 101 -0.53 -30.56 14.25
CA HIS A 101 0.63 -31.41 13.93
C HIS A 101 0.88 -31.57 12.43
N THR A 102 -0.10 -31.24 11.62
CA THR A 102 -0.04 -31.29 10.15
C THR A 102 0.42 -29.97 9.50
N ALA A 103 0.60 -28.91 10.30
CA ALA A 103 1.15 -27.65 9.79
C ALA A 103 2.61 -27.83 9.36
N ASP A 104 2.95 -27.33 8.19
CA ASP A 104 4.26 -27.53 7.56
C ASP A 104 4.87 -26.22 7.03
N ASP A 105 6.09 -26.32 6.49
CA ASP A 105 6.82 -25.18 5.95
C ASP A 105 6.09 -24.49 4.78
N SER A 106 5.21 -25.19 4.09
CA SER A 106 4.43 -24.61 2.98
C SER A 106 3.37 -23.64 3.48
N ASP A 107 2.81 -23.89 4.66
CA ASP A 107 1.90 -22.95 5.33
C ASP A 107 2.65 -21.70 5.75
N ILE A 108 3.84 -21.88 6.35
CA ILE A 108 4.71 -20.77 6.74
C ILE A 108 5.05 -19.90 5.51
N PHE A 109 5.43 -20.55 4.41
CA PHE A 109 5.72 -19.87 3.14
C PHE A 109 4.50 -19.11 2.61
N ALA A 110 3.31 -19.70 2.63
CA ALA A 110 2.08 -19.08 2.17
C ALA A 110 1.76 -17.80 2.97
N PHE A 111 1.81 -17.84 4.29
CA PHE A 111 1.62 -16.66 5.13
C PHE A 111 2.75 -15.62 4.95
N ALA A 112 4.01 -16.08 4.81
CA ALA A 112 5.14 -15.18 4.57
C ALA A 112 5.00 -14.41 3.26
N CYS A 113 4.51 -15.04 2.19
CA CYS A 113 4.22 -14.35 0.92
C CYS A 113 3.20 -13.21 1.10
N PHE A 114 2.12 -13.46 1.84
CA PHE A 114 1.11 -12.44 2.13
C PHE A 114 1.69 -11.28 2.95
N PHE A 115 2.36 -11.55 4.06
CA PHE A 115 2.90 -10.50 4.93
C PHE A 115 4.01 -9.71 4.24
N ALA A 116 4.88 -10.38 3.47
CA ALA A 116 5.91 -9.71 2.67
C ALA A 116 5.29 -8.78 1.62
N GLY A 117 4.28 -9.27 0.89
CA GLY A 117 3.54 -8.45 -0.08
C GLY A 117 2.85 -7.25 0.56
N ALA A 118 2.21 -7.45 1.72
CA ALA A 118 1.55 -6.38 2.46
C ALA A 118 2.55 -5.33 2.99
N ALA A 119 3.62 -5.77 3.67
CA ALA A 119 4.66 -4.86 4.16
C ALA A 119 5.33 -4.09 3.03
N PHE A 120 5.59 -4.75 1.90
CA PHE A 120 6.18 -4.13 0.72
C PHE A 120 5.24 -3.07 0.12
N CYS A 121 3.96 -3.40 -0.11
CA CYS A 121 2.98 -2.46 -0.66
C CYS A 121 2.81 -1.23 0.24
N LEU A 122 2.50 -1.46 1.51
CA LEU A 122 2.25 -0.38 2.47
C LEU A 122 3.50 0.47 2.71
N GLY A 123 4.69 -0.16 2.72
CA GLY A 123 5.96 0.53 2.86
C GLY A 123 6.32 1.40 1.65
N MET A 124 6.11 0.90 0.42
CA MET A 124 6.35 1.69 -0.81
C MET A 124 5.40 2.87 -0.89
N SER A 125 4.12 2.68 -0.59
CA SER A 125 3.11 3.74 -0.56
C SER A 125 3.43 4.81 0.49
N ALA A 126 3.69 4.43 1.74
CA ALA A 126 4.07 5.37 2.80
C ALA A 126 5.35 6.15 2.43
N THR A 127 6.33 5.49 1.80
CA THR A 127 7.55 6.13 1.31
C THR A 127 7.25 7.15 0.24
N TYR A 128 6.45 6.79 -0.78
CA TYR A 128 6.04 7.72 -1.83
C TYR A 128 5.38 8.96 -1.24
N HIS A 129 4.35 8.79 -0.42
CA HIS A 129 3.62 9.91 0.18
C HIS A 129 4.52 10.77 1.09
N THR A 130 5.54 10.19 1.72
CA THR A 130 6.52 10.95 2.51
C THR A 130 7.40 11.83 1.64
N ILE A 131 7.95 11.29 0.52
CA ILE A 131 8.92 11.98 -0.31
C ILE A 131 8.32 12.69 -1.53
N SER A 132 7.00 12.63 -1.73
CA SER A 132 6.29 13.18 -2.89
C SER A 132 6.50 14.68 -3.10
N ASN A 133 6.84 15.43 -2.05
CA ASN A 133 7.17 16.86 -2.14
C ASN A 133 8.64 17.15 -2.44
N HIS A 134 9.49 16.14 -2.69
CA HIS A 134 10.93 16.37 -2.88
C HIS A 134 11.21 17.14 -4.18
N SER A 135 10.92 16.53 -5.32
CA SER A 135 11.16 17.09 -6.66
C SER A 135 10.34 16.33 -7.71
N PRO A 136 10.17 16.86 -8.94
CA PRO A 136 9.41 16.17 -10.00
C PRO A 136 9.92 14.77 -10.33
N ALA A 137 11.24 14.59 -10.32
CA ALA A 137 11.86 13.28 -10.59
C ALA A 137 11.56 12.28 -9.47
N VAL A 138 11.78 12.69 -8.20
CA VAL A 138 11.54 11.83 -7.03
C VAL A 138 10.06 11.49 -6.89
N ALA A 139 9.16 12.46 -7.09
CA ALA A 139 7.71 12.21 -7.06
C ALA A 139 7.31 11.17 -8.11
N ARG A 140 7.83 11.24 -9.33
CA ARG A 140 7.54 10.28 -10.41
C ARG A 140 8.06 8.87 -10.09
N TYR A 141 9.32 8.76 -9.61
CA TYR A 141 9.89 7.47 -9.23
C TYR A 141 9.20 6.89 -7.99
N GLY A 142 8.88 7.71 -7.00
CA GLY A 142 8.13 7.29 -5.82
C GLY A 142 6.74 6.76 -6.17
N ASN A 143 6.02 7.44 -7.08
CA ASN A 143 4.74 6.95 -7.58
C ASN A 143 4.86 5.60 -8.33
N ALA A 144 5.94 5.40 -9.08
CA ALA A 144 6.20 4.11 -9.71
C ALA A 144 6.47 2.99 -8.67
N LEU A 145 7.19 3.31 -7.59
CA LEU A 145 7.43 2.37 -6.48
C LEU A 145 6.12 2.01 -5.75
N ASP A 146 5.25 2.99 -5.51
CA ASP A 146 3.92 2.77 -4.93
C ASP A 146 3.12 1.77 -5.78
N TYR A 147 3.11 1.94 -7.10
CA TYR A 147 2.48 1.01 -8.02
C TYR A 147 3.11 -0.40 -8.01
N ILE A 148 4.44 -0.50 -7.93
CA ILE A 148 5.13 -1.79 -7.78
C ILE A 148 4.71 -2.46 -6.47
N GLY A 149 4.48 -1.69 -5.42
CA GLY A 149 3.93 -2.17 -4.15
C GLY A 149 2.59 -2.88 -4.32
N ILE A 150 1.66 -2.30 -5.10
CA ILE A 150 0.35 -2.91 -5.40
C ILE A 150 0.53 -4.28 -6.06
N VAL A 151 1.43 -4.40 -7.05
CA VAL A 151 1.75 -5.69 -7.69
C VAL A 151 2.25 -6.71 -6.66
N GLY A 152 3.15 -6.26 -5.76
CA GLY A 152 3.67 -7.09 -4.68
C GLY A 152 2.58 -7.65 -3.77
N LEU A 153 1.61 -6.82 -3.38
CA LEU A 153 0.47 -7.27 -2.56
C LEU A 153 -0.47 -8.19 -3.32
N ILE A 154 -0.75 -7.93 -4.60
CA ILE A 154 -1.58 -8.81 -5.43
C ILE A 154 -0.93 -10.21 -5.52
N VAL A 155 0.35 -10.29 -5.87
CA VAL A 155 1.08 -11.57 -5.96
C VAL A 155 1.15 -12.24 -4.59
N GLY A 156 1.50 -11.49 -3.54
CA GLY A 156 1.60 -11.99 -2.18
C GLY A 156 0.29 -12.53 -1.62
N SER A 157 -0.84 -11.97 -2.02
CA SER A 157 -2.19 -12.46 -1.67
C SER A 157 -2.63 -13.65 -2.52
N PHE A 158 -2.23 -13.65 -3.78
CA PHE A 158 -2.63 -14.68 -4.74
C PHE A 158 -1.97 -16.04 -4.44
N VAL A 159 -0.68 -16.02 -4.05
CA VAL A 159 0.08 -17.25 -3.75
C VAL A 159 -0.60 -18.11 -2.69
N PRO A 160 -0.92 -17.62 -1.49
CA PRO A 160 -1.61 -18.40 -0.47
C PRO A 160 -3.04 -18.78 -0.84
N SER A 161 -3.78 -17.91 -1.55
CA SER A 161 -5.14 -18.22 -1.99
C SER A 161 -5.17 -19.42 -2.93
N VAL A 162 -4.24 -19.49 -3.88
CA VAL A 162 -4.09 -20.61 -4.80
C VAL A 162 -3.58 -21.86 -4.07
N TYR A 163 -2.67 -21.68 -3.11
CA TYR A 163 -2.14 -22.78 -2.31
C TYR A 163 -3.25 -23.53 -1.58
N TYR A 164 -4.08 -22.82 -0.83
CA TYR A 164 -5.20 -23.45 -0.11
C TYR A 164 -6.34 -23.87 -1.04
N GLY A 165 -6.65 -23.07 -2.06
CA GLY A 165 -7.75 -23.35 -2.99
C GLY A 165 -7.55 -24.57 -3.87
N PHE A 166 -6.30 -24.92 -4.19
CA PHE A 166 -5.97 -26.05 -5.05
C PHE A 166 -5.02 -27.04 -4.38
N TYR A 167 -5.10 -27.16 -3.07
CA TYR A 167 -4.21 -28.01 -2.29
C TYR A 167 -4.16 -29.46 -2.80
N CYS A 168 -5.31 -30.04 -3.20
CA CYS A 168 -5.41 -31.41 -3.71
C CYS A 168 -5.02 -31.53 -5.20
N VAL A 169 -4.74 -30.45 -5.90
CA VAL A 169 -4.48 -30.41 -7.35
C VAL A 169 -3.23 -29.58 -7.67
N PRO A 170 -2.03 -30.06 -7.32
CA PRO A 170 -0.79 -29.26 -7.42
C PRO A 170 -0.49 -28.70 -8.80
N HIS A 171 -0.88 -29.38 -9.87
CA HIS A 171 -0.68 -28.88 -11.24
C HIS A 171 -1.46 -27.59 -11.52
N LEU A 172 -2.63 -27.38 -10.88
CA LEU A 172 -3.38 -26.13 -10.97
C LEU A 172 -2.73 -25.02 -10.16
N GLN A 173 -2.16 -25.33 -9.00
CA GLN A 173 -1.37 -24.34 -8.24
C GLN A 173 -0.25 -23.78 -9.10
N HIS A 174 0.58 -24.63 -9.72
CA HIS A 174 1.69 -24.20 -10.57
C HIS A 174 1.22 -23.36 -11.77
N ARG A 175 0.11 -23.74 -12.42
CA ARG A 175 -0.46 -22.97 -13.53
C ARG A 175 -0.88 -21.57 -13.11
N TYR A 176 -1.60 -21.43 -11.99
CA TYR A 176 -2.07 -20.14 -11.51
C TYR A 176 -0.94 -19.27 -10.94
N TRP A 177 0.04 -19.85 -10.25
CA TRP A 177 1.23 -19.11 -9.83
C TRP A 177 2.04 -18.60 -11.02
N THR A 178 2.23 -19.44 -12.04
CA THR A 178 2.90 -19.00 -13.29
C THR A 178 2.12 -17.87 -13.97
N MET A 179 0.80 -17.97 -14.02
CA MET A 179 -0.06 -16.93 -14.59
C MET A 179 0.14 -15.60 -13.89
N ILE A 180 0.00 -15.53 -12.57
CA ILE A 180 0.06 -14.25 -11.84
C ILE A 180 1.46 -13.65 -11.87
N CYS A 181 2.50 -14.46 -11.73
CA CYS A 181 3.88 -13.98 -11.82
C CYS A 181 4.20 -13.44 -13.22
N THR A 182 3.74 -14.12 -14.27
CA THR A 182 3.94 -13.66 -15.67
C THR A 182 3.21 -12.36 -15.92
N LEU A 183 1.98 -12.20 -15.44
CA LEU A 183 1.22 -10.96 -15.56
C LEU A 183 1.93 -9.81 -14.83
N GLY A 184 2.40 -10.03 -13.60
CA GLY A 184 3.12 -9.03 -12.82
C GLY A 184 4.42 -8.53 -13.48
N LEU A 185 5.14 -9.41 -14.19
CA LEU A 185 6.42 -9.08 -14.82
C LEU A 185 6.30 -8.42 -16.20
N ARG A 186 5.22 -8.69 -16.95
CA ARG A 186 5.12 -8.31 -18.37
C ARG A 186 4.30 -7.08 -18.67
N MET A 187 3.47 -6.61 -17.75
CA MET A 187 2.55 -5.51 -18.04
C MET A 187 3.16 -4.14 -17.73
N PRO A 188 2.97 -3.12 -18.60
CA PRO A 188 3.40 -1.75 -18.32
C PRO A 188 2.59 -1.16 -17.15
N PHE A 189 3.26 -0.42 -16.27
CA PHE A 189 2.68 0.17 -15.06
C PHE A 189 1.62 1.24 -15.38
N ARG A 190 0.36 0.82 -15.54
CA ARG A 190 -0.81 1.68 -15.70
C ARG A 190 -1.95 1.16 -14.81
N ALA A 191 -2.87 2.05 -14.42
CA ALA A 191 -4.01 1.69 -13.57
C ALA A 191 -4.83 0.49 -14.09
N ALA A 192 -5.01 0.37 -15.41
CA ALA A 192 -5.67 -0.76 -16.06
C ALA A 192 -5.00 -2.12 -15.78
N MET A 193 -3.67 -2.13 -15.54
CA MET A 193 -2.94 -3.35 -15.21
C MET A 193 -3.35 -3.89 -13.83
N PHE A 194 -3.47 -3.03 -12.83
CA PHE A 194 -3.85 -3.45 -11.47
C PHE A 194 -5.26 -4.02 -11.44
N VAL A 195 -6.18 -3.37 -12.18
CA VAL A 195 -7.54 -3.89 -12.37
C VAL A 195 -7.50 -5.24 -13.08
N GLY A 196 -6.72 -5.38 -14.16
CA GLY A 196 -6.57 -6.64 -14.91
C GLY A 196 -5.96 -7.76 -14.05
N MET A 197 -4.90 -7.46 -13.28
CA MET A 197 -4.29 -8.42 -12.36
C MET A 197 -5.27 -8.83 -11.23
N GLY A 198 -5.95 -7.87 -10.61
CA GLY A 198 -6.96 -8.16 -9.59
C GLY A 198 -8.10 -9.01 -10.14
N LEU A 199 -8.62 -8.67 -11.33
CA LEU A 199 -9.67 -9.45 -12.00
C LEU A 199 -9.19 -10.82 -12.45
N SER A 200 -7.90 -11.03 -12.69
CA SER A 200 -7.37 -12.37 -13.04
C SER A 200 -7.59 -13.40 -11.91
N ALA A 201 -7.77 -12.95 -10.65
CA ALA A 201 -8.12 -13.82 -9.52
C ALA A 201 -9.53 -14.46 -9.68
N VAL A 202 -10.39 -13.91 -10.51
CA VAL A 202 -11.70 -14.50 -10.81
C VAL A 202 -11.57 -15.86 -11.50
N PHE A 203 -10.54 -16.05 -12.34
CA PHE A 203 -10.35 -17.32 -13.05
C PHE A 203 -10.13 -18.52 -12.12
N PRO A 204 -9.16 -18.52 -11.20
CA PRO A 204 -8.99 -19.62 -10.25
C PRO A 204 -10.20 -19.80 -9.33
N VAL A 205 -10.89 -18.72 -8.93
CA VAL A 205 -12.09 -18.81 -8.10
C VAL A 205 -13.21 -19.54 -8.84
N LEU A 206 -13.53 -19.13 -10.08
CA LEU A 206 -14.55 -19.79 -10.90
C LEU A 206 -14.18 -21.23 -11.22
N HIS A 207 -12.91 -21.49 -11.54
CA HIS A 207 -12.44 -22.86 -11.79
C HIS A 207 -12.55 -23.71 -10.53
N GLY A 208 -12.16 -23.20 -9.37
CA GLY A 208 -12.32 -23.91 -8.10
C GLY A 208 -13.79 -24.18 -7.77
N LEU A 209 -14.69 -23.22 -8.00
CA LEU A 209 -16.13 -23.44 -7.84
C LEU A 209 -16.67 -24.54 -8.76
N PHE A 210 -16.17 -24.61 -10.00
CA PHE A 210 -16.54 -25.67 -10.94
C PHE A 210 -16.03 -27.05 -10.52
N VAL A 211 -14.78 -27.13 -10.04
CA VAL A 211 -14.13 -28.39 -9.66
C VAL A 211 -14.59 -28.91 -8.31
N PHE A 212 -14.70 -28.03 -7.29
CA PHE A 212 -14.91 -28.44 -5.89
C PHE A 212 -16.31 -28.09 -5.37
N GLY A 213 -17.07 -27.27 -6.09
CA GLY A 213 -18.37 -26.76 -5.65
C GLY A 213 -18.26 -25.58 -4.65
N PHE A 214 -19.40 -24.97 -4.36
CA PHE A 214 -19.47 -23.75 -3.56
C PHE A 214 -19.08 -23.96 -2.10
N ASP A 215 -19.60 -25.02 -1.48
CA ASP A 215 -19.40 -25.27 -0.03
C ASP A 215 -17.93 -25.57 0.29
N SER A 216 -17.27 -26.36 -0.58
CA SER A 216 -15.84 -26.63 -0.44
C SER A 216 -15.01 -25.36 -0.63
N MET A 217 -15.25 -24.60 -1.69
CA MET A 217 -14.52 -23.37 -1.97
C MET A 217 -14.74 -22.31 -0.88
N ARG A 218 -15.93 -22.23 -0.32
CA ARG A 218 -16.21 -21.31 0.81
C ARG A 218 -15.27 -21.54 1.98
N GLN A 219 -14.91 -22.78 2.24
CA GLN A 219 -14.01 -23.16 3.34
C GLN A 219 -12.54 -23.16 2.92
N GLN A 220 -12.22 -23.76 1.77
CA GLN A 220 -10.83 -23.94 1.29
C GLN A 220 -10.07 -22.63 1.07
N ILE A 221 -10.72 -21.61 0.55
CA ILE A 221 -10.09 -20.30 0.31
C ILE A 221 -10.66 -19.18 1.17
N GLY A 222 -11.58 -19.49 2.08
CA GLY A 222 -12.29 -18.44 2.81
C GLY A 222 -13.07 -17.51 1.88
N LEU A 223 -13.80 -18.05 0.88
CA LEU A 223 -14.40 -17.33 -0.24
C LEU A 223 -15.18 -16.08 0.18
N THR A 224 -15.92 -16.13 1.30
CA THR A 224 -16.64 -14.97 1.82
C THR A 224 -15.71 -13.77 2.09
N TRP A 225 -14.55 -14.04 2.68
CA TRP A 225 -13.55 -13.01 2.99
C TRP A 225 -12.81 -12.51 1.75
N LEU A 226 -12.58 -13.42 0.78
CA LEU A 226 -12.01 -13.06 -0.52
C LEU A 226 -12.94 -12.14 -1.31
N LEU A 227 -14.26 -12.40 -1.29
CA LEU A 227 -15.26 -11.54 -1.91
C LEU A 227 -15.34 -10.18 -1.20
N LEU A 228 -15.30 -10.15 0.14
CA LEU A 228 -15.24 -8.92 0.90
C LEU A 228 -14.00 -8.09 0.57
N GLN A 229 -12.83 -8.72 0.49
CA GLN A 229 -11.58 -8.09 0.05
C GLN A 229 -11.75 -7.45 -1.34
N GLY A 230 -12.26 -8.20 -2.31
CA GLY A 230 -12.49 -7.69 -3.67
C GLY A 230 -13.45 -6.51 -3.69
N PHE A 231 -14.54 -6.57 -2.94
CA PHE A 231 -15.48 -5.47 -2.79
C PHE A 231 -14.82 -4.22 -2.21
N LEU A 232 -14.01 -4.36 -1.15
CA LEU A 232 -13.33 -3.21 -0.51
C LEU A 232 -12.32 -2.55 -1.47
N TYR A 233 -11.58 -3.32 -2.26
CA TYR A 233 -10.68 -2.76 -3.29
C TYR A 233 -11.44 -2.02 -4.38
N ILE A 234 -12.53 -2.60 -4.91
CA ILE A 234 -13.34 -1.97 -5.96
C ILE A 234 -14.01 -0.70 -5.44
N LEU A 235 -14.59 -0.76 -4.24
CA LEU A 235 -15.20 0.40 -3.58
C LEU A 235 -14.17 1.52 -3.39
N GLY A 236 -13.00 1.20 -2.85
CA GLY A 236 -11.92 2.15 -2.65
C GLY A 236 -11.44 2.79 -3.94
N ALA A 237 -11.19 1.98 -4.96
CA ALA A 237 -10.78 2.47 -6.28
C ALA A 237 -11.87 3.34 -6.93
N GLY A 238 -13.14 2.99 -6.77
CA GLY A 238 -14.27 3.78 -7.26
C GLY A 238 -14.38 5.14 -6.57
N ILE A 239 -14.26 5.19 -5.24
CA ILE A 239 -14.25 6.42 -4.45
C ILE A 239 -13.07 7.32 -4.87
N TYR A 240 -11.87 6.75 -4.98
CA TYR A 240 -10.67 7.46 -5.43
C TYR A 240 -10.85 8.04 -6.85
N ALA A 241 -11.33 7.24 -7.80
CA ALA A 241 -11.53 7.68 -9.17
C ALA A 241 -12.60 8.77 -9.31
N ALA A 242 -13.67 8.69 -8.50
CA ALA A 242 -14.74 9.68 -8.46
C ALA A 242 -14.34 10.98 -7.72
N ARG A 243 -13.24 10.94 -6.95
CA ARG A 243 -12.78 12.01 -6.07
C ARG A 243 -13.87 12.49 -5.10
N VAL A 244 -14.58 11.54 -4.51
CA VAL A 244 -15.65 11.80 -3.53
C VAL A 244 -15.12 11.44 -2.13
N PRO A 245 -15.29 12.33 -1.12
CA PRO A 245 -16.27 13.42 -1.06
C PRO A 245 -15.73 14.81 -1.51
N GLU A 246 -14.43 15.01 -1.68
CA GLU A 246 -13.82 16.32 -1.91
C GLU A 246 -14.29 17.01 -3.21
N ARG A 247 -14.75 16.24 -4.20
CA ARG A 247 -15.37 16.78 -5.41
C ARG A 247 -16.71 17.48 -5.13
N LEU A 248 -17.46 16.98 -4.15
CA LEU A 248 -18.77 17.53 -3.78
C LEU A 248 -18.65 18.75 -2.86
N TRP A 249 -17.65 18.76 -2.01
CA TRP A 249 -17.35 19.85 -1.06
C TRP A 249 -15.86 20.19 -1.09
N PRO A 250 -15.40 20.92 -2.14
CA PRO A 250 -13.99 21.30 -2.28
C PRO A 250 -13.48 22.11 -1.10
N GLY A 251 -12.26 21.83 -0.65
CA GLY A 251 -11.63 22.51 0.49
C GLY A 251 -12.04 21.97 1.88
N HIS A 252 -13.08 21.14 1.99
CA HIS A 252 -13.51 20.61 3.29
C HIS A 252 -12.71 19.36 3.73
N PHE A 253 -12.13 18.65 2.78
CA PHE A 253 -11.40 17.40 2.99
C PHE A 253 -9.90 17.54 2.72
N ASP A 254 -9.36 18.73 2.91
CA ASP A 254 -7.98 19.05 2.59
C ASP A 254 -6.99 18.26 3.44
N ILE A 255 -7.29 18.04 4.71
CA ILE A 255 -6.42 17.34 5.67
C ILE A 255 -6.94 15.94 6.00
N PHE A 256 -8.26 15.78 6.19
CA PHE A 256 -8.87 14.53 6.63
C PHE A 256 -10.05 14.14 5.75
N GLY A 257 -10.15 12.84 5.42
CA GLY A 257 -11.33 12.25 4.79
C GLY A 257 -11.42 12.41 3.26
N SER A 258 -10.33 12.78 2.57
CA SER A 258 -10.30 12.79 1.11
C SER A 258 -10.43 11.39 0.52
N SER A 259 -10.84 11.30 -0.74
CA SER A 259 -11.04 10.02 -1.44
C SER A 259 -9.80 9.13 -1.43
N HIS A 260 -8.61 9.70 -1.54
CA HIS A 260 -7.35 8.96 -1.51
C HIS A 260 -7.09 8.35 -0.11
N GLN A 261 -7.36 9.10 0.94
CA GLN A 261 -7.26 8.63 2.32
C GLN A 261 -8.24 7.49 2.62
N ILE A 262 -9.49 7.62 2.13
CA ILE A 262 -10.51 6.57 2.24
C ILE A 262 -10.05 5.31 1.49
N PHE A 263 -9.49 5.45 0.29
CA PHE A 263 -8.93 4.35 -0.48
C PHE A 263 -7.83 3.63 0.31
N HIS A 264 -6.87 4.34 0.92
CA HIS A 264 -5.81 3.76 1.74
C HIS A 264 -6.37 2.94 2.92
N VAL A 265 -7.35 3.46 3.63
CA VAL A 265 -8.01 2.72 4.72
C VAL A 265 -8.69 1.46 4.20
N LEU A 266 -9.40 1.53 3.07
CA LEU A 266 -10.05 0.38 2.47
C LEU A 266 -9.07 -0.68 1.99
N VAL A 267 -7.88 -0.30 1.51
CA VAL A 267 -6.79 -1.22 1.18
C VAL A 267 -6.33 -2.01 2.41
N VAL A 268 -6.15 -1.35 3.55
CA VAL A 268 -5.79 -2.02 4.80
C VAL A 268 -6.92 -2.94 5.30
N CYS A 269 -8.17 -2.49 5.24
CA CYS A 269 -9.32 -3.33 5.58
C CYS A 269 -9.42 -4.56 4.67
N ALA A 270 -9.14 -4.40 3.37
CA ALA A 270 -9.10 -5.50 2.41
C ALA A 270 -7.99 -6.50 2.74
N ALA A 271 -6.79 -6.03 3.13
CA ALA A 271 -5.69 -6.91 3.55
C ALA A 271 -6.04 -7.68 4.83
N VAL A 272 -6.72 -7.06 5.81
CA VAL A 272 -7.21 -7.74 7.02
C VAL A 272 -8.29 -8.77 6.69
N ALA A 273 -9.23 -8.45 5.80
CA ALA A 273 -10.21 -9.42 5.31
C ALA A 273 -9.54 -10.62 4.65
N HIS A 274 -8.53 -10.37 3.80
CA HIS A 274 -7.75 -11.45 3.18
C HIS A 274 -7.07 -12.36 4.21
N LEU A 275 -6.35 -11.76 5.18
CA LEU A 275 -5.71 -12.51 6.26
C LEU A 275 -6.72 -13.39 7.01
N THR A 276 -7.91 -12.85 7.30
CA THR A 276 -8.99 -13.62 7.95
C THR A 276 -9.42 -14.80 7.09
N GLY A 277 -9.53 -14.62 5.78
CA GLY A 277 -9.79 -15.71 4.82
C GLY A 277 -8.71 -16.79 4.85
N LEU A 278 -7.42 -16.39 4.86
CA LEU A 278 -6.30 -17.32 4.94
C LEU A 278 -6.29 -18.12 6.25
N LEU A 279 -6.59 -17.49 7.38
CA LEU A 279 -6.73 -18.18 8.66
C LEU A 279 -7.83 -19.24 8.64
N LYS A 280 -8.98 -18.91 8.02
CA LYS A 280 -10.07 -19.89 7.83
C LYS A 280 -9.66 -21.05 6.92
N ALA A 281 -8.95 -20.75 5.84
CA ALA A 281 -8.44 -21.75 4.91
C ALA A 281 -7.41 -22.69 5.58
N PHE A 282 -6.50 -22.12 6.38
CA PHE A 282 -5.53 -22.87 7.18
C PHE A 282 -6.24 -23.81 8.18
N ASP A 283 -7.17 -23.28 8.98
CA ASP A 283 -7.93 -24.09 9.95
C ASP A 283 -8.71 -25.20 9.25
N TYR A 284 -9.35 -24.93 8.13
CA TYR A 284 -10.08 -25.93 7.37
C TYR A 284 -9.18 -27.05 6.87
N ARG A 285 -8.00 -26.72 6.32
CA ARG A 285 -7.02 -27.71 5.85
C ARG A 285 -6.55 -28.65 6.96
N HIS A 286 -6.34 -28.13 8.17
CA HIS A 286 -5.70 -28.86 9.26
C HIS A 286 -6.69 -29.46 10.28
N SER A 287 -7.97 -29.13 10.24
CA SER A 287 -9.00 -29.56 11.22
C SER A 287 -9.46 -31.04 11.05
N GLY A 288 -8.70 -31.88 10.34
CA GLY A 288 -8.94 -33.31 10.29
C GLY A 288 -9.96 -33.79 9.25
N THR A 289 -10.43 -32.93 8.35
CA THR A 289 -11.22 -33.31 7.18
C THR A 289 -10.32 -33.90 6.08
N ALA A 290 -9.71 -35.04 6.36
CA ALA A 290 -8.87 -35.83 5.41
C ALA A 290 -9.62 -36.19 4.10
N GLU A 291 -10.93 -35.96 4.04
CA GLU A 291 -11.78 -36.12 2.86
C GLU A 291 -11.56 -35.05 1.78
N ILE A 292 -10.87 -33.93 2.10
CA ILE A 292 -10.70 -32.82 1.19
C ILE A 292 -10.14 -33.21 -0.18
N CYS A 293 -9.22 -34.21 -0.20
CA CYS A 293 -8.61 -34.68 -1.45
C CYS A 293 -9.30 -35.91 -2.08
N GLN A 294 -10.33 -36.46 -1.47
CA GLN A 294 -11.09 -37.57 -2.05
C GLN A 294 -12.10 -37.08 -3.10
N ILE A 295 -12.71 -35.94 -2.87
CA ILE A 295 -13.71 -35.33 -3.77
C ILE A 295 -13.08 -34.93 -5.13
N ALA A 296 -11.79 -34.61 -5.16
CA ALA A 296 -11.09 -34.21 -6.40
C ALA A 296 -10.67 -35.39 -7.29
N ARG A 297 -10.88 -36.64 -6.87
CA ARG A 297 -10.49 -37.86 -7.60
C ARG A 297 -11.66 -38.63 -8.21
N GLY A 298 -12.88 -38.23 -7.97
CA GLY A 298 -14.10 -38.74 -8.58
C GLY A 298 -14.65 -37.81 -9.64
#